data_82b6228359366f054000fc9904d1847c
#
_entry.id   82b6228359366f054000fc9904d1847c
#
_cell.length_a   1.000
_cell.length_b   1.000
_cell.length_c   1.000
_cell.angle_alpha   90.00
_cell.angle_beta   90.00
_cell.angle_gamma   90.00
#
_symmetry.space_group_name_H-M   'P 1'
#
loop_
_entity.id
_entity.type
_entity.pdbx_description
1 polymer ?
#
loop_
_entity_poly.entity_id
_entity_poly.type
_entity_poly.pdbx_seq_one_letter_code
_entity_poly.pdbx_strand_id
1 'polypeptide(L)'
;MAAFPKSTRALMIGLTGVMVMVIAAWAASSASAACKNRGNLDVRYCDENGDLVADTPKDSSKWLNPSTLIFSYTPVEDPSVYENVFAEFMTYLAKKTGKRVKWYGAESYAAQVEAMRSGRLHIAGISTGPTVFGVNLAGYVPFSIMGKGGKIFGYKLQLITHKSTNIRKVSDLKGRKIAHVTPTSNSGNQAPKAYFKEMGVVPGKDYKIIFSGKHDNSIMGVANKDYDA
;
A
#
# COMPACT_ATOMS: atom_id res chain seq x y z
N MET A 1 -8.44 -70.48 -36.49
CA MET A 1 -7.39 -70.69 -37.51
C MET A 1 -7.73 -69.77 -38.68
N ALA A 2 -7.05 -68.65 -38.80
CA ALA A 2 -6.98 -67.88 -40.05
C ALA A 2 -5.76 -66.95 -39.92
N ALA A 3 -4.86 -67.05 -40.86
CA ALA A 3 -3.51 -66.50 -40.85
C ALA A 3 -3.47 -65.01 -41.23
N PHE A 4 -2.54 -64.30 -40.63
CA PHE A 4 -2.13 -62.93 -41.03
C PHE A 4 -1.13 -63.01 -42.21
N PRO A 5 -1.23 -62.12 -43.22
CA PRO A 5 -0.10 -61.89 -44.12
C PRO A 5 0.80 -60.78 -43.60
N LYS A 6 2.11 -61.02 -43.66
CA LYS A 6 3.23 -60.10 -43.47
C LYS A 6 3.38 -59.17 -44.70
N SER A 7 4.02 -58.06 -44.46
CA SER A 7 4.69 -57.12 -45.32
C SER A 7 3.90 -55.84 -45.68
N THR A 8 4.39 -54.70 -45.08
CA THR A 8 5.20 -53.73 -45.85
C THR A 8 5.89 -52.79 -44.87
N ARG A 9 7.18 -53.01 -44.62
CA ARG A 9 8.09 -51.99 -44.15
C ARG A 9 8.60 -51.25 -45.38
N ALA A 10 8.32 -49.94 -45.51
CA ALA A 10 9.26 -48.98 -46.04
C ALA A 10 8.55 -47.62 -46.20
N LEU A 11 9.29 -46.58 -45.98
CA LEU A 11 9.03 -45.17 -46.31
C LEU A 11 8.29 -44.32 -45.24
N MET A 12 8.96 -44.06 -44.14
CA MET A 12 8.80 -42.85 -43.34
C MET A 12 10.15 -42.41 -42.77
N ILE A 13 11.04 -41.99 -43.64
CA ILE A 13 12.26 -41.19 -43.24
C ILE A 13 12.22 -39.99 -44.19
N GLY A 14 11.85 -38.84 -43.71
CA GLY A 14 12.01 -37.64 -44.53
C GLY A 14 11.06 -36.47 -44.27
N LEU A 15 10.52 -36.27 -43.04
CA LEU A 15 9.76 -35.04 -42.76
C LEU A 15 9.87 -34.49 -41.32
N THR A 16 10.89 -34.89 -40.59
CA THR A 16 11.14 -34.38 -39.20
C THR A 16 12.26 -33.39 -39.06
N GLY A 17 12.85 -32.92 -40.17
CA GLY A 17 14.04 -32.03 -40.14
C GLY A 17 13.78 -30.55 -40.33
N VAL A 18 12.57 -30.10 -40.66
CA VAL A 18 12.31 -28.67 -41.00
C VAL A 18 11.45 -27.93 -39.96
N MET A 19 10.85 -28.61 -38.99
CA MET A 19 9.96 -27.98 -38.01
C MET A 19 10.60 -27.56 -36.68
N VAL A 20 11.90 -27.80 -36.50
CA VAL A 20 12.63 -27.44 -35.27
C VAL A 20 13.37 -26.10 -35.33
N MET A 21 13.51 -25.50 -36.52
CA MET A 21 14.24 -24.22 -36.68
C MET A 21 13.38 -22.94 -36.71
N VAL A 22 12.07 -23.01 -36.55
CA VAL A 22 11.21 -21.80 -36.57
C VAL A 22 10.76 -21.36 -35.17
N ILE A 23 10.96 -22.15 -34.14
CA ILE A 23 10.54 -21.81 -32.76
C ILE A 23 11.62 -21.09 -31.94
N ALA A 24 12.86 -21.04 -32.44
CA ALA A 24 13.97 -20.38 -31.71
C ALA A 24 14.09 -18.86 -31.95
N ALA A 25 13.23 -18.24 -32.76
CA ALA A 25 13.36 -16.83 -33.14
C ALA A 25 12.37 -15.88 -32.43
N TRP A 26 11.52 -16.36 -31.51
CA TRP A 26 10.54 -15.52 -30.83
C TRP A 26 10.76 -15.36 -29.32
N ALA A 27 11.91 -15.75 -28.82
CA ALA A 27 12.36 -15.40 -27.47
C ALA A 27 13.40 -14.25 -27.52
N ALA A 28 13.17 -13.23 -28.38
CA ALA A 28 13.73 -11.92 -28.11
C ALA A 28 12.92 -11.34 -26.95
N SER A 29 13.16 -11.84 -25.74
CA SER A 29 12.80 -11.16 -24.52
C SER A 29 13.32 -9.74 -24.66
N SER A 30 12.41 -8.78 -24.73
CA SER A 30 12.72 -7.39 -24.46
C SER A 30 13.45 -7.39 -23.12
N ALA A 31 14.78 -7.38 -23.14
CA ALA A 31 15.56 -7.14 -21.96
C ALA A 31 15.11 -5.77 -21.48
N SER A 32 14.21 -5.75 -20.51
CA SER A 32 13.91 -4.55 -19.74
C SER A 32 15.26 -4.06 -19.27
N ALA A 33 15.66 -2.85 -19.68
CA ALA A 33 16.92 -2.28 -19.27
C ALA A 33 17.05 -2.48 -17.77
N ALA A 34 18.10 -3.20 -17.35
CA ALA A 34 18.23 -3.61 -15.96
C ALA A 34 18.24 -2.34 -15.10
N CYS A 35 17.31 -2.26 -14.16
CA CYS A 35 17.25 -1.17 -13.20
C CYS A 35 18.55 -1.13 -12.41
N LYS A 36 19.33 -0.06 -12.56
CA LYS A 36 20.64 0.11 -11.92
C LYS A 36 20.51 0.47 -10.44
N ASN A 37 19.48 1.21 -10.09
CA ASN A 37 19.18 1.58 -8.73
C ASN A 37 17.68 1.37 -8.46
N ARG A 38 17.36 0.67 -7.40
CA ARG A 38 15.97 0.38 -7.00
C ARG A 38 15.71 0.72 -5.55
N GLY A 39 16.73 0.73 -4.72
CA GLY A 39 16.54 0.87 -3.27
C GLY A 39 15.57 -0.19 -2.73
N ASN A 40 14.55 0.27 -2.00
CA ASN A 40 13.50 -0.58 -1.42
C ASN A 40 12.24 -0.70 -2.29
N LEU A 41 12.26 -0.19 -3.53
CA LEU A 41 11.10 -0.26 -4.43
C LEU A 41 10.82 -1.70 -4.87
N ASP A 42 9.54 -2.02 -5.10
CA ASP A 42 9.10 -3.27 -5.72
C ASP A 42 9.81 -3.49 -7.07
N VAL A 43 9.98 -4.75 -7.46
CA VAL A 43 10.71 -5.16 -8.68
C VAL A 43 10.19 -4.52 -9.98
N ARG A 44 8.96 -4.02 -9.99
CA ARG A 44 8.33 -3.33 -11.12
C ARG A 44 8.83 -1.91 -11.34
N TYR A 45 9.51 -1.32 -10.35
CA TYR A 45 9.91 0.08 -10.35
C TYR A 45 11.43 0.24 -10.35
N CYS A 46 11.89 1.40 -10.79
CA CYS A 46 13.27 1.83 -10.75
C CYS A 46 13.33 3.23 -10.16
N ASP A 47 14.46 3.55 -9.54
CA ASP A 47 14.81 4.86 -9.01
C ASP A 47 16.22 5.17 -9.48
N GLU A 48 16.36 5.55 -10.77
CA GLU A 48 17.67 5.81 -11.38
C GLU A 48 18.32 7.09 -10.85
N ASN A 49 17.48 8.06 -10.43
CA ASN A 49 17.94 9.35 -9.94
C ASN A 49 18.26 9.37 -8.44
N GLY A 50 17.85 8.33 -7.68
CA GLY A 50 18.15 8.19 -6.25
C GLY A 50 17.30 9.06 -5.34
N ASP A 51 16.09 9.48 -5.78
CA ASP A 51 15.20 10.31 -5.00
C ASP A 51 14.23 9.52 -4.09
N LEU A 52 14.38 8.19 -4.06
CA LEU A 52 13.59 7.22 -3.29
C LEU A 52 12.14 7.05 -3.79
N VAL A 53 11.84 7.51 -4.98
CA VAL A 53 10.52 7.42 -5.62
C VAL A 53 10.64 6.70 -6.95
N ALA A 54 9.59 6.00 -7.36
CA ALA A 54 9.58 5.31 -8.65
C ALA A 54 9.68 6.32 -9.82
N ASP A 55 10.62 6.08 -10.72
CA ASP A 55 10.76 6.87 -11.94
C ASP A 55 9.51 6.77 -12.82
N THR A 56 9.14 7.90 -13.43
CA THR A 56 8.10 7.89 -14.48
C THR A 56 8.59 7.09 -15.68
N PRO A 57 7.81 6.12 -16.20
CA PRO A 57 8.20 5.38 -17.39
C PRO A 57 8.51 6.31 -18.58
N LYS A 58 9.68 6.12 -19.22
CA LYS A 58 10.08 6.90 -20.42
C LYS A 58 9.14 6.64 -21.60
N ASP A 59 8.59 5.44 -21.69
CA ASP A 59 7.60 5.06 -22.68
C ASP A 59 6.21 5.51 -22.25
N SER A 60 5.67 6.53 -22.91
CA SER A 60 4.34 7.08 -22.61
C SER A 60 3.20 6.10 -22.81
N SER A 61 3.38 5.03 -23.59
CA SER A 61 2.37 3.97 -23.75
C SER A 61 2.11 3.20 -22.45
N LYS A 62 3.04 3.27 -21.49
CA LYS A 62 2.91 2.68 -20.15
C LYS A 62 2.23 3.60 -19.16
N TRP A 63 1.91 4.83 -19.51
CA TRP A 63 1.24 5.77 -18.63
C TRP A 63 -0.24 5.45 -18.52
N LEU A 64 -0.73 5.44 -17.31
CA LEU A 64 -2.18 5.32 -17.07
C LEU A 64 -2.85 6.67 -17.35
N ASN A 65 -3.80 6.69 -18.28
CA ASN A 65 -4.59 7.87 -18.61
C ASN A 65 -6.10 7.55 -18.59
N PRO A 66 -6.67 7.18 -17.44
CA PRO A 66 -8.07 6.79 -17.33
C PRO A 66 -9.01 7.98 -17.56
N SER A 67 -10.20 7.73 -18.11
CA SER A 67 -11.27 8.74 -18.22
C SER A 67 -11.93 9.07 -16.87
N THR A 68 -11.74 8.20 -15.87
CA THR A 68 -12.24 8.37 -14.51
C THR A 68 -11.10 8.19 -13.53
N LEU A 69 -10.80 9.22 -12.78
CA LEU A 69 -9.87 9.15 -11.65
C LEU A 69 -10.60 8.59 -10.43
N ILE A 70 -9.95 7.68 -9.73
CA ILE A 70 -10.42 7.16 -8.46
C ILE A 70 -9.60 7.83 -7.37
N PHE A 71 -10.28 8.46 -6.41
CA PHE A 71 -9.68 9.15 -5.28
C PHE A 71 -10.06 8.46 -3.97
N SER A 72 -9.12 8.37 -3.05
CA SER A 72 -9.31 7.83 -1.70
C SER A 72 -8.61 8.70 -0.67
N TYR A 73 -9.10 8.66 0.56
CA TYR A 73 -8.38 9.21 1.71
C TYR A 73 -8.05 8.11 2.69
N THR A 74 -6.96 8.30 3.44
CA THR A 74 -6.50 7.34 4.45
C THR A 74 -7.60 6.99 5.46
N PRO A 75 -7.89 5.70 5.71
CA PRO A 75 -8.99 5.27 6.60
C PRO A 75 -8.60 5.40 8.07
N VAL A 76 -8.50 6.64 8.56
CA VAL A 76 -8.24 6.92 9.98
C VAL A 76 -9.42 6.49 10.82
N GLU A 77 -10.63 6.70 10.29
CA GLU A 77 -11.96 6.35 10.81
C GLU A 77 -12.75 5.62 9.72
N ASP A 78 -14.08 5.52 9.88
CA ASP A 78 -14.94 4.95 8.85
C ASP A 78 -14.82 5.73 7.53
N PRO A 79 -14.56 5.05 6.38
CA PRO A 79 -14.36 5.72 5.10
C PRO A 79 -15.54 6.57 4.63
N SER A 80 -16.76 6.26 5.04
CA SER A 80 -17.98 7.00 4.67
C SER A 80 -17.99 8.44 5.21
N VAL A 81 -17.30 8.69 6.31
CA VAL A 81 -17.15 10.04 6.89
C VAL A 81 -16.44 10.99 5.92
N TYR A 82 -15.49 10.45 5.14
CA TYR A 82 -14.62 11.26 4.29
C TYR A 82 -15.19 11.55 2.90
N GLU A 83 -16.11 10.77 2.38
CA GLU A 83 -16.67 10.99 1.04
C GLU A 83 -17.28 12.38 0.91
N ASN A 84 -18.10 12.78 1.87
CA ASN A 84 -18.72 14.11 1.89
C ASN A 84 -17.68 15.22 2.14
N VAL A 85 -16.70 14.98 3.04
CA VAL A 85 -15.64 15.95 3.35
C VAL A 85 -14.82 16.30 2.11
N PHE A 86 -14.55 15.33 1.24
CA PHE A 86 -13.76 15.53 0.03
C PHE A 86 -14.58 15.79 -1.24
N ALA A 87 -15.90 15.95 -1.16
CA ALA A 87 -16.76 16.21 -2.32
C ALA A 87 -16.33 17.44 -3.14
N GLU A 88 -16.05 18.56 -2.46
CA GLU A 88 -15.57 19.78 -3.13
C GLU A 88 -14.18 19.60 -3.76
N PHE A 89 -13.28 18.88 -3.08
CA PHE A 89 -11.98 18.57 -3.62
C PHE A 89 -12.07 17.68 -4.87
N MET A 90 -12.94 16.68 -4.87
CA MET A 90 -13.18 15.84 -6.05
C MET A 90 -13.76 16.63 -7.21
N THR A 91 -14.67 17.57 -6.94
CA THR A 91 -15.21 18.51 -7.95
C THR A 91 -14.11 19.40 -8.52
N TYR A 92 -13.23 19.94 -7.67
CA TYR A 92 -12.07 20.72 -8.09
C TYR A 92 -11.13 19.90 -8.99
N LEU A 93 -10.79 18.67 -8.60
CA LEU A 93 -9.97 17.75 -9.40
C LEU A 93 -10.61 17.48 -10.76
N ALA A 94 -11.91 17.20 -10.80
CA ALA A 94 -12.64 16.95 -12.04
C ALA A 94 -12.55 18.16 -12.98
N LYS A 95 -12.76 19.36 -12.47
CA LYS A 95 -12.65 20.62 -13.23
C LYS A 95 -11.22 20.85 -13.76
N LYS A 96 -10.20 20.57 -12.94
CA LYS A 96 -8.79 20.82 -13.31
C LYS A 96 -8.23 19.79 -14.29
N THR A 97 -8.69 18.54 -14.20
CA THR A 97 -8.18 17.44 -15.03
C THR A 97 -9.02 17.17 -16.27
N GLY A 98 -10.25 17.71 -16.36
CA GLY A 98 -11.22 17.35 -17.39
C GLY A 98 -11.73 15.91 -17.30
N LYS A 99 -11.51 15.23 -16.16
CA LYS A 99 -11.86 13.82 -15.95
C LYS A 99 -12.98 13.68 -14.93
N ARG A 100 -13.71 12.59 -15.00
CA ARG A 100 -14.59 12.20 -13.88
C ARG A 100 -13.76 11.82 -12.68
N VAL A 101 -14.24 12.13 -11.47
CA VAL A 101 -13.62 11.71 -10.22
C VAL A 101 -14.63 10.90 -9.40
N LYS A 102 -14.23 9.75 -8.89
CA LYS A 102 -15.04 8.90 -8.02
C LYS A 102 -14.33 8.62 -6.72
N TRP A 103 -15.09 8.53 -5.64
CA TRP A 103 -14.62 8.09 -4.34
C TRP A 103 -14.36 6.59 -4.29
N TYR A 104 -13.33 6.20 -3.55
CA TYR A 104 -13.05 4.84 -3.15
C TYR A 104 -12.80 4.79 -1.64
N GLY A 105 -13.73 4.22 -0.89
CA GLY A 105 -13.61 3.99 0.54
C GLY A 105 -12.74 2.79 0.83
N ALA A 106 -11.48 3.01 1.18
CA ALA A 106 -10.58 1.94 1.60
C ALA A 106 -10.86 1.52 3.05
N GLU A 107 -11.03 0.24 3.32
CA GLU A 107 -11.32 -0.29 4.66
C GLU A 107 -10.09 -0.37 5.58
N SER A 108 -8.89 -0.31 5.00
CA SER A 108 -7.63 -0.32 5.74
C SER A 108 -6.52 0.36 4.96
N TYR A 109 -5.43 0.73 5.65
CA TYR A 109 -4.24 1.29 5.01
C TYR A 109 -3.63 0.32 3.97
N ALA A 110 -3.62 -0.98 4.28
CA ALA A 110 -3.14 -2.00 3.36
C ALA A 110 -4.03 -2.10 2.11
N ALA A 111 -5.36 -2.02 2.27
CA ALA A 111 -6.30 -2.02 1.14
C ALA A 111 -6.12 -0.80 0.24
N GLN A 112 -5.82 0.38 0.80
CA GLN A 112 -5.52 1.59 0.03
C GLN A 112 -4.25 1.42 -0.80
N VAL A 113 -3.17 0.91 -0.20
CA VAL A 113 -1.91 0.64 -0.90
C VAL A 113 -2.11 -0.40 -2.01
N GLU A 114 -2.84 -1.47 -1.74
CA GLU A 114 -3.10 -2.52 -2.73
C GLU A 114 -4.02 -2.06 -3.87
N ALA A 115 -4.98 -1.20 -3.60
CA ALA A 115 -5.83 -0.60 -4.64
C ALA A 115 -4.99 0.25 -5.62
N MET A 116 -4.02 1.02 -5.12
CA MET A 116 -3.08 1.76 -5.96
C MET A 116 -2.15 0.81 -6.72
N ARG A 117 -1.56 -0.16 -6.03
CA ARG A 117 -0.66 -1.16 -6.59
C ARG A 117 -1.29 -1.92 -7.76
N SER A 118 -2.57 -2.20 -7.70
CA SER A 118 -3.35 -2.88 -8.75
C SER A 118 -3.95 -1.94 -9.80
N GLY A 119 -3.66 -0.64 -9.76
CA GLY A 119 -4.17 0.35 -10.72
C GLY A 119 -5.65 0.69 -10.55
N ARG A 120 -6.29 0.29 -9.46
CA ARG A 120 -7.69 0.62 -9.15
C ARG A 120 -7.87 1.95 -8.44
N LEU A 121 -6.81 2.51 -7.89
CA LEU A 121 -6.76 3.80 -7.22
C LEU A 121 -5.70 4.66 -7.89
N HIS A 122 -5.99 5.93 -8.14
CA HIS A 122 -5.12 6.81 -8.93
C HIS A 122 -4.56 7.99 -8.12
N ILE A 123 -5.35 8.52 -7.18
CA ILE A 123 -4.96 9.63 -6.31
C ILE A 123 -5.36 9.27 -4.88
N ALA A 124 -4.45 9.47 -3.93
CA ALA A 124 -4.73 9.17 -2.53
C ALA A 124 -4.22 10.27 -1.60
N GLY A 125 -5.07 10.69 -0.66
CA GLY A 125 -4.58 11.27 0.58
C GLY A 125 -4.12 10.13 1.48
N ILE A 126 -2.85 10.11 1.84
CA ILE A 126 -2.28 8.99 2.60
C ILE A 126 -1.53 9.50 3.84
N SER A 127 -1.66 8.79 4.96
CA SER A 127 -0.94 9.15 6.19
C SER A 127 0.53 8.76 6.13
N THR A 128 1.37 9.40 6.95
CA THR A 128 2.85 9.29 6.89
C THR A 128 3.38 7.87 7.01
N GLY A 129 2.80 7.02 7.87
CA GLY A 129 3.24 5.63 8.01
C GLY A 129 3.01 4.80 6.73
N PRO A 130 1.77 4.71 6.23
CA PRO A 130 1.47 4.01 4.98
C PRO A 130 2.15 4.59 3.73
N THR A 131 2.55 5.87 3.73
CA THR A 131 3.26 6.49 2.58
C THR A 131 4.50 5.70 2.18
N VAL A 132 5.31 5.27 3.14
CA VAL A 132 6.53 4.49 2.87
C VAL A 132 6.20 3.19 2.14
N PHE A 133 5.14 2.49 2.57
CA PHE A 133 4.68 1.26 1.91
C PHE A 133 4.08 1.56 0.53
N GLY A 134 3.33 2.66 0.39
CA GLY A 134 2.79 3.09 -0.89
C GLY A 134 3.87 3.41 -1.91
N VAL A 135 4.91 4.14 -1.51
CA VAL A 135 6.08 4.42 -2.36
C VAL A 135 6.77 3.11 -2.76
N ASN A 136 7.14 2.28 -1.80
CA ASN A 136 7.94 1.09 -2.06
C ASN A 136 7.15 0.00 -2.82
N LEU A 137 5.90 -0.25 -2.47
CA LEU A 137 5.14 -1.38 -3.00
C LEU A 137 4.22 -1.03 -4.16
N ALA A 138 3.76 0.22 -4.24
CA ALA A 138 2.77 0.66 -5.23
C ALA A 138 3.28 1.78 -6.15
N GLY A 139 4.54 2.21 -6.00
CA GLY A 139 5.11 3.28 -6.83
C GLY A 139 4.43 4.63 -6.61
N TYR A 140 3.96 4.93 -5.40
CA TYR A 140 3.41 6.25 -5.09
C TYR A 140 4.42 7.34 -5.37
N VAL A 141 3.96 8.40 -6.03
CA VAL A 141 4.72 9.64 -6.22
C VAL A 141 4.10 10.70 -5.32
N PRO A 142 4.67 11.02 -4.15
CA PRO A 142 4.20 12.11 -3.30
C PRO A 142 4.39 13.44 -4.04
N PHE A 143 3.31 14.19 -4.28
CA PHE A 143 3.38 15.45 -5.02
C PHE A 143 2.88 16.65 -4.22
N SER A 144 2.22 16.42 -3.06
CA SER A 144 1.76 17.49 -2.19
C SER A 144 1.67 17.02 -0.74
N ILE A 145 1.63 17.98 0.17
CA ILE A 145 1.44 17.75 1.60
C ILE A 145 0.37 18.71 2.14
N MET A 146 -0.37 18.26 3.14
CA MET A 146 -1.36 19.12 3.79
C MET A 146 -0.68 20.27 4.54
N GLY A 147 -1.21 21.48 4.36
CA GLY A 147 -0.70 22.68 4.98
C GLY A 147 -1.80 23.64 5.39
N LYS A 148 -1.48 24.59 6.26
CA LYS A 148 -2.34 25.70 6.66
C LYS A 148 -1.51 26.96 6.81
N GLY A 149 -1.91 28.04 6.11
CA GLY A 149 -1.20 29.30 6.17
C GLY A 149 0.27 29.23 5.75
N GLY A 150 0.59 28.45 4.70
CA GLY A 150 1.97 28.27 4.19
C GLY A 150 2.87 27.38 5.04
N LYS A 151 2.34 26.75 6.09
CA LYS A 151 3.08 25.83 6.97
C LYS A 151 2.56 24.41 6.83
N ILE A 152 3.44 23.43 6.93
CA ILE A 152 3.08 22.01 6.96
C ILE A 152 2.16 21.75 8.15
N PHE A 153 1.03 21.06 7.90
CA PHE A 153 0.14 20.64 8.97
C PHE A 153 0.76 19.50 9.78
N GLY A 154 0.82 19.70 11.10
CA GLY A 154 1.31 18.70 12.04
C GLY A 154 0.30 18.43 13.16
N TYR A 155 0.45 17.29 13.84
CA TYR A 155 -0.37 16.93 14.98
C TYR A 155 0.49 16.25 16.07
N LYS A 156 -0.08 16.09 17.27
CA LYS A 156 0.59 15.44 18.39
C LYS A 156 0.02 14.06 18.61
N LEU A 157 0.89 13.08 18.88
CA LEU A 157 0.49 11.79 19.42
C LEU A 157 -0.08 11.99 20.83
N GLN A 158 -1.23 11.40 21.11
CA GLN A 158 -1.82 11.36 22.44
C GLN A 158 -2.07 9.91 22.87
N LEU A 159 -1.68 9.60 24.10
CA LEU A 159 -2.06 8.38 24.78
C LEU A 159 -3.33 8.65 25.59
N ILE A 160 -4.37 7.89 25.33
CA ILE A 160 -5.64 8.00 26.05
C ILE A 160 -5.85 6.81 26.96
N THR A 161 -6.47 7.03 28.11
CA THR A 161 -6.81 5.99 29.09
C THR A 161 -8.20 6.22 29.64
N HIS A 162 -8.88 5.18 30.09
CA HIS A 162 -10.13 5.35 30.84
C HIS A 162 -9.83 5.94 32.22
N LYS A 163 -10.69 6.86 32.71
CA LYS A 163 -10.49 7.56 34.00
C LYS A 163 -10.32 6.65 35.22
N SER A 164 -10.85 5.41 35.15
CA SER A 164 -10.73 4.43 36.23
C SER A 164 -9.41 3.68 36.25
N THR A 165 -8.54 3.86 35.25
CA THR A 165 -7.20 3.26 35.25
C THR A 165 -6.22 4.11 36.06
N ASN A 166 -5.18 3.49 36.58
CA ASN A 166 -4.08 4.20 37.24
C ASN A 166 -2.93 4.56 36.30
N ILE A 167 -3.17 4.58 34.99
CA ILE A 167 -2.18 4.94 33.97
C ILE A 167 -2.07 6.46 33.94
N ARG A 168 -0.86 6.99 34.23
CA ARG A 168 -0.55 8.43 34.23
C ARG A 168 0.69 8.77 33.42
N LYS A 169 1.53 7.78 33.12
CA LYS A 169 2.78 7.91 32.38
C LYS A 169 3.05 6.62 31.58
N VAL A 170 3.95 6.69 30.62
CA VAL A 170 4.26 5.56 29.72
C VAL A 170 4.73 4.31 30.48
N SER A 171 5.48 4.46 31.58
CA SER A 171 5.91 3.31 32.40
C SER A 171 4.77 2.51 33.03
N ASP A 172 3.58 3.12 33.18
CA ASP A 172 2.39 2.43 33.75
C ASP A 172 1.72 1.50 32.75
N LEU A 173 2.17 1.50 31.49
CA LEU A 173 1.68 0.58 30.45
C LEU A 173 2.18 -0.86 30.63
N LYS A 174 3.23 -1.08 31.46
CA LYS A 174 3.80 -2.43 31.65
C LYS A 174 2.74 -3.40 32.18
N GLY A 175 2.67 -4.59 31.54
CA GLY A 175 1.70 -5.64 31.84
C GLY A 175 0.27 -5.36 31.36
N ARG A 176 0.04 -4.24 30.67
CA ARG A 176 -1.29 -3.82 30.22
C ARG A 176 -1.64 -4.33 28.81
N LYS A 177 -2.90 -4.14 28.43
CA LYS A 177 -3.45 -4.42 27.10
C LYS A 177 -3.67 -3.08 26.38
N ILE A 178 -2.83 -2.78 25.40
CA ILE A 178 -2.78 -1.47 24.73
C ILE A 178 -3.26 -1.59 23.29
N ALA A 179 -4.21 -0.73 22.92
CA ALA A 179 -4.67 -0.63 21.55
C ALA A 179 -3.61 0.09 20.68
N HIS A 180 -3.19 -0.58 19.63
CA HIS A 180 -2.53 0.02 18.48
C HIS A 180 -3.48 -0.04 17.29
N VAL A 181 -3.34 0.87 16.30
CA VAL A 181 -4.29 0.93 15.18
C VAL A 181 -4.02 -0.19 14.18
N THR A 182 -2.92 -0.10 13.45
CA THR A 182 -2.45 -1.12 12.50
C THR A 182 -0.93 -1.14 12.49
N PRO A 183 -0.29 -2.20 11.99
CA PRO A 183 1.16 -2.26 11.91
C PRO A 183 1.81 -1.08 11.16
N THR A 184 1.13 -0.52 10.15
CA THR A 184 1.64 0.59 9.30
C THR A 184 1.23 1.97 9.78
N SER A 185 0.31 2.08 10.76
CA SER A 185 -0.10 3.39 11.30
C SER A 185 1.07 4.11 11.96
N ASN A 186 1.27 5.39 11.60
CA ASN A 186 2.32 6.20 12.23
C ASN A 186 1.99 6.46 13.70
N SER A 187 0.96 7.27 13.99
CA SER A 187 0.59 7.62 15.37
C SER A 187 0.05 6.43 16.17
N GLY A 188 -0.64 5.49 15.52
CA GLY A 188 -1.22 4.33 16.19
C GLY A 188 -0.29 3.13 16.37
N ASN A 189 0.95 3.16 15.87
CA ASN A 189 1.89 2.04 16.04
C ASN A 189 3.37 2.43 15.94
N GLN A 190 3.82 3.04 14.85
CA GLN A 190 5.25 3.25 14.61
C GLN A 190 5.86 4.27 15.59
N ALA A 191 5.19 5.40 15.81
CA ALA A 191 5.63 6.41 16.76
C ALA A 191 5.61 5.88 18.21
N PRO A 192 4.55 5.21 18.71
CA PRO A 192 4.61 4.53 20.00
C PRO A 192 5.79 3.55 20.14
N LYS A 193 6.05 2.74 19.12
CA LYS A 193 7.19 1.80 19.14
C LYS A 193 8.54 2.50 19.24
N ALA A 194 8.72 3.64 18.60
CA ALA A 194 9.94 4.42 18.69
C ALA A 194 10.05 5.11 20.06
N TYR A 195 9.10 5.97 20.39
CA TYR A 195 9.19 6.84 21.56
C TYR A 195 9.06 6.10 22.91
N PHE A 196 8.18 5.08 22.99
CA PHE A 196 8.01 4.36 24.26
C PHE A 196 9.25 3.54 24.61
N LYS A 197 9.98 3.05 23.60
CA LYS A 197 11.26 2.38 23.80
C LYS A 197 12.30 3.33 24.42
N GLU A 198 12.36 4.59 23.95
CA GLU A 198 13.22 5.62 24.52
C GLU A 198 12.84 5.96 25.98
N MET A 199 11.56 5.80 26.33
CA MET A 199 11.01 5.98 27.69
C MET A 199 11.11 4.70 28.55
N GLY A 200 11.84 3.67 28.12
CA GLY A 200 12.05 2.44 28.87
C GLY A 200 10.89 1.44 28.85
N VAL A 201 9.98 1.55 27.86
CA VAL A 201 8.86 0.63 27.65
C VAL A 201 8.88 0.10 26.22
N VAL A 202 9.06 -1.22 26.08
CA VAL A 202 9.17 -1.87 24.78
C VAL A 202 7.81 -2.46 24.37
N PRO A 203 7.12 -1.88 23.39
CA PRO A 203 5.84 -2.40 22.89
C PRO A 203 5.95 -3.85 22.42
N GLY A 204 4.98 -4.68 22.80
CA GLY A 204 4.97 -6.11 22.49
C GLY A 204 5.81 -6.98 23.44
N LYS A 205 6.72 -6.38 24.24
CA LYS A 205 7.48 -7.05 25.30
C LYS A 205 6.96 -6.68 26.69
N ASP A 206 6.87 -5.38 26.97
CA ASP A 206 6.47 -4.87 28.28
C ASP A 206 4.95 -4.73 28.43
N TYR A 207 4.22 -4.69 27.33
CA TYR A 207 2.76 -4.72 27.29
C TYR A 207 2.24 -5.48 26.05
N LYS A 208 0.97 -5.94 26.12
CA LYS A 208 0.31 -6.63 25.01
C LYS A 208 -0.24 -5.63 24.01
N ILE A 209 0.19 -5.71 22.74
CA ILE A 209 -0.38 -4.96 21.64
C ILE A 209 -1.66 -5.66 21.15
N ILE A 210 -2.74 -4.90 20.99
CA ILE A 210 -3.96 -5.31 20.28
C ILE A 210 -4.17 -4.35 19.11
N PHE A 211 -4.25 -4.85 17.88
CA PHE A 211 -4.56 -4.03 16.73
C PHE A 211 -6.07 -3.85 16.58
N SER A 212 -6.53 -2.60 16.80
CA SER A 212 -7.95 -2.22 16.72
C SER A 212 -8.46 -1.98 15.29
N GLY A 213 -7.53 -1.81 14.34
CA GLY A 213 -7.82 -1.53 12.94
C GLY A 213 -7.94 -0.04 12.60
N LYS A 214 -8.66 0.74 13.41
CA LYS A 214 -8.93 2.18 13.21
C LYS A 214 -8.78 2.96 14.51
N HIS A 215 -8.61 4.28 14.44
CA HIS A 215 -8.45 5.12 15.63
C HIS A 215 -9.74 5.21 16.46
N ASP A 216 -10.89 5.33 15.82
CA ASP A 216 -12.21 5.30 16.47
C ASP A 216 -12.44 4.01 17.26
N ASN A 217 -12.08 2.85 16.71
CA ASN A 217 -12.13 1.57 17.40
C ASN A 217 -11.23 1.56 18.64
N SER A 218 -10.03 2.15 18.58
CA SER A 218 -9.17 2.28 19.76
C SER A 218 -9.82 3.12 20.84
N ILE A 219 -10.39 4.27 20.47
CA ILE A 219 -11.05 5.18 21.39
C ILE A 219 -12.25 4.49 22.06
N MET A 220 -13.10 3.85 21.26
CA MET A 220 -14.28 3.15 21.77
C MET A 220 -13.89 1.98 22.67
N GLY A 221 -12.87 1.20 22.30
CA GLY A 221 -12.39 0.08 23.12
C GLY A 221 -11.80 0.54 24.46
N VAL A 222 -11.12 1.70 24.52
CA VAL A 222 -10.69 2.29 25.79
C VAL A 222 -11.88 2.79 26.61
N ALA A 223 -12.87 3.42 25.99
CA ALA A 223 -14.08 3.88 26.68
C ALA A 223 -14.88 2.71 27.26
N ASN A 224 -14.95 1.59 26.54
CA ASN A 224 -15.62 0.36 26.97
C ASN A 224 -14.76 -0.50 27.91
N LYS A 225 -13.49 -0.15 28.15
CA LYS A 225 -12.52 -0.91 28.96
C LYS A 225 -12.08 -2.25 28.34
N ASP A 226 -12.21 -2.40 27.02
CA ASP A 226 -11.67 -3.55 26.28
C ASP A 226 -10.13 -3.51 26.23
N TYR A 227 -9.59 -2.28 26.30
CA TYR A 227 -8.17 -1.94 26.37
C TYR A 227 -7.90 -1.03 27.57
N ASP A 228 -6.69 -1.10 28.11
CA ASP A 228 -6.28 -0.23 29.24
C ASP A 228 -5.90 1.18 28.77
N ALA A 229 -5.39 1.29 27.53
CA ALA A 229 -5.01 2.54 26.86
C ALA A 229 -4.99 2.36 25.33
#